data_84d51542ee6593c84d2b2023e7fcf2bc
#
_entry.id   84d51542ee6593c84d2b2023e7fcf2bc
#
_cell.length_a   1.000
_cell.length_b   1.000
_cell.length_c   1.000
_cell.angle_alpha   90.00
_cell.angle_beta   90.00
_cell.angle_gamma   90.00
#
_symmetry.space_group_name_H-M   'P 1'
#
loop_
_entity.id
_entity.type
_entity.pdbx_description
1 polymer ?
#
loop_
_entity_poly.entity_id
_entity_poly.type
_entity_poly.pdbx_seq_one_letter_code
_entity_poly.pdbx_strand_id
1 'polypeptide(L)'
;MKGKIAVVIPVFNREELVIRALESAFSQTVSPAEIIVVDNNSTDGSRTAVERWMSERSLPGVRMLLISEPTPGACAARNAGLKEVTTEYVHFLDSDDCMLPELVARATEAIRETYSPDLVCWWAAYATPSGLNKKRVSHNDMFKGQIYQSRLSTQTFAVRTDFLRRAGGWNSSLPGWNDWELGIRLLSRKPRIAFVDEILVAIYPQRVSITGENYHSKAGQWELAIDAAESVVTGLPEEKRLKGMINYRRVNLAALYKQEGREDLATPLLKRALEHPAVSLFQRFFLKLIYQYTSRGGRGGYLFYDMIGN
;
A
#
# COMPACT_ATOMS: atom_id res chain seq x y z
N MET A 1 25.78 10.61 8.73
CA MET A 1 24.91 11.37 7.79
C MET A 1 23.48 11.20 8.28
N LYS A 2 22.69 12.28 8.34
CA LYS A 2 21.24 12.14 8.58
C LYS A 2 20.56 11.71 7.29
N GLY A 3 19.68 10.71 7.37
CA GLY A 3 18.79 10.39 6.27
C GLY A 3 17.85 11.58 5.97
N LYS A 4 17.42 11.72 4.72
CA LYS A 4 16.44 12.74 4.32
C LYS A 4 14.99 12.23 4.46
N ILE A 5 14.78 11.16 5.22
CA ILE A 5 13.53 10.39 5.23
C ILE A 5 12.93 10.45 6.63
N ALA A 6 11.65 10.80 6.70
CA ALA A 6 10.80 10.56 7.87
C ALA A 6 10.19 9.16 7.80
N VAL A 7 10.04 8.52 8.95
CA VAL A 7 9.25 7.29 9.10
C VAL A 7 7.98 7.62 9.89
N VAL A 8 6.82 7.38 9.29
CA VAL A 8 5.51 7.56 9.93
C VAL A 8 4.93 6.19 10.25
N ILE A 9 4.59 5.96 11.53
CA ILE A 9 4.09 4.69 12.05
C ILE A 9 2.68 4.91 12.63
N PRO A 10 1.60 4.53 11.90
CA PRO A 10 0.26 4.54 12.44
C PRO A 10 0.06 3.37 13.40
N VAL A 11 -0.54 3.62 14.56
CA VAL A 11 -0.77 2.62 15.62
C VAL A 11 -2.24 2.59 16.00
N PHE A 12 -2.81 1.37 16.06
CA PHE A 12 -4.13 1.12 16.60
C PHE A 12 -4.18 -0.29 17.20
N ASN A 13 -4.25 -0.39 18.52
CA ASN A 13 -4.31 -1.65 19.28
C ASN A 13 -3.19 -2.65 18.84
N ARG A 14 -1.93 -2.25 19.08
CA ARG A 14 -0.72 -3.00 18.70
C ARG A 14 0.35 -2.98 19.81
N GLU A 15 -0.05 -3.02 21.08
CA GLU A 15 0.83 -2.92 22.22
C GLU A 15 2.08 -3.82 22.14
N GLU A 16 1.88 -5.10 21.75
CA GLU A 16 2.96 -6.07 21.63
C GLU A 16 3.82 -5.92 20.35
N LEU A 17 3.27 -5.32 19.30
CA LEU A 17 3.90 -5.29 17.97
C LEU A 17 4.60 -3.97 17.66
N VAL A 18 4.06 -2.85 18.17
CA VAL A 18 4.55 -1.52 17.82
C VAL A 18 6.01 -1.30 18.23
N ILE A 19 6.45 -1.91 19.32
CA ILE A 19 7.85 -1.78 19.81
C ILE A 19 8.81 -2.40 18.79
N ARG A 20 8.47 -3.51 18.18
CA ARG A 20 9.30 -4.12 17.12
C ARG A 20 9.43 -3.20 15.89
N ALA A 21 8.36 -2.57 15.47
CA ALA A 21 8.39 -1.61 14.37
C ALA A 21 9.26 -0.38 14.72
N LEU A 22 9.11 0.16 15.93
CA LEU A 22 9.92 1.26 16.44
C LEU A 22 11.40 0.92 16.52
N GLU A 23 11.77 -0.25 17.08
CA GLU A 23 13.15 -0.72 17.14
C GLU A 23 13.74 -0.86 15.74
N SER A 24 12.97 -1.35 14.77
CA SER A 24 13.44 -1.48 13.40
C SER A 24 13.73 -0.13 12.71
N ALA A 25 12.95 0.90 13.03
CA ALA A 25 13.19 2.26 12.54
C ALA A 25 14.33 2.96 13.28
N PHE A 26 14.49 2.68 14.57
CA PHE A 26 15.51 3.26 15.43
C PHE A 26 16.92 2.71 15.15
N SER A 27 17.02 1.41 14.87
CA SER A 27 18.29 0.69 14.69
C SER A 27 18.79 0.66 13.23
N GLN A 28 18.35 1.61 12.41
CA GLN A 28 18.83 1.73 11.03
C GLN A 28 20.31 2.11 10.98
N THR A 29 21.09 1.56 10.03
CA THR A 29 22.52 1.88 9.84
C THR A 29 22.76 3.36 9.51
N VAL A 30 21.82 3.99 8.81
CA VAL A 30 21.69 5.44 8.67
C VAL A 30 20.37 5.84 9.31
N SER A 31 20.43 6.63 10.38
CA SER A 31 19.22 7.02 11.10
C SER A 31 18.24 7.82 10.20
N PRO A 32 16.93 7.57 10.29
CA PRO A 32 15.94 8.48 9.70
C PRO A 32 16.08 9.87 10.34
N ALA A 33 15.59 10.89 9.66
CA ALA A 33 15.60 12.24 10.24
C ALA A 33 14.47 12.45 11.25
N GLU A 34 13.37 11.75 11.05
CA GLU A 34 12.18 11.82 11.89
C GLU A 34 11.56 10.42 12.07
N ILE A 35 11.08 10.14 13.29
CA ILE A 35 10.20 9.01 13.60
C ILE A 35 8.93 9.60 14.20
N ILE A 36 7.81 9.48 13.48
CA ILE A 36 6.52 10.06 13.88
C ILE A 36 5.55 8.91 14.09
N VAL A 37 5.14 8.74 15.34
CA VAL A 37 4.14 7.73 15.72
C VAL A 37 2.79 8.41 15.86
N VAL A 38 1.78 7.80 15.28
CA VAL A 38 0.40 8.33 15.33
C VAL A 38 -0.51 7.32 15.98
N ASP A 39 -0.87 7.58 17.23
CA ASP A 39 -1.87 6.79 17.93
C ASP A 39 -3.26 7.14 17.42
N ASN A 40 -3.95 6.15 16.84
CA ASN A 40 -5.26 6.32 16.25
C ASN A 40 -6.36 5.73 17.13
N ASN A 41 -6.54 6.30 18.33
CA ASN A 41 -7.52 5.88 19.32
C ASN A 41 -7.30 4.46 19.87
N SER A 42 -6.06 4.07 20.16
CA SER A 42 -5.80 2.79 20.82
C SER A 42 -6.48 2.73 22.19
N THR A 43 -7.09 1.58 22.47
CA THR A 43 -7.78 1.27 23.74
C THR A 43 -7.02 0.27 24.60
N ASP A 44 -5.93 -0.29 24.07
CA ASP A 44 -4.96 -1.11 24.78
C ASP A 44 -3.77 -0.30 25.30
N GLY A 45 -2.71 -0.94 25.74
CA GLY A 45 -1.48 -0.28 26.21
C GLY A 45 -0.58 0.30 25.14
N SER A 46 -0.97 0.32 23.85
CA SER A 46 -0.12 0.77 22.73
C SER A 46 0.50 2.15 22.96
N ARG A 47 -0.32 3.14 23.32
CA ARG A 47 0.14 4.50 23.55
C ARG A 47 1.17 4.56 24.69
N THR A 48 0.86 3.96 25.82
CA THR A 48 1.74 3.91 26.99
C THR A 48 3.07 3.20 26.69
N ALA A 49 3.01 2.12 25.89
CA ALA A 49 4.22 1.41 25.45
C ALA A 49 5.12 2.30 24.58
N VAL A 50 4.54 3.08 23.64
CA VAL A 50 5.29 4.04 22.82
C VAL A 50 5.86 5.17 23.66
N GLU A 51 5.10 5.77 24.58
CA GLU A 51 5.56 6.85 25.48
C GLU A 51 6.75 6.38 26.32
N ARG A 52 6.66 5.21 26.94
CA ARG A 52 7.75 4.61 27.70
C ARG A 52 8.96 4.37 26.82
N TRP A 53 8.77 3.74 25.64
CA TRP A 53 9.86 3.45 24.72
C TRP A 53 10.60 4.73 24.29
N MET A 54 9.87 5.81 23.97
CA MET A 54 10.44 7.10 23.59
C MET A 54 11.18 7.80 24.76
N SER A 55 10.68 7.64 26.00
CA SER A 55 11.32 8.26 27.19
C SER A 55 12.67 7.63 27.54
N GLU A 56 12.86 6.36 27.21
CA GLU A 56 14.09 5.60 27.49
C GLU A 56 15.14 5.72 26.36
N ARG A 57 14.79 6.33 25.23
CA ARG A 57 15.63 6.35 24.02
C ARG A 57 15.76 7.73 23.42
N SER A 58 16.96 8.03 22.95
CA SER A 58 17.19 9.21 22.12
C SER A 58 18.21 8.88 21.02
N LEU A 59 18.01 9.45 19.85
CA LEU A 59 18.99 9.43 18.77
C LEU A 59 19.42 10.88 18.48
N PRO A 60 20.71 11.21 18.63
CA PRO A 60 21.18 12.56 18.35
C PRO A 60 20.78 13.01 16.97
N GLY A 61 19.99 14.08 16.93
CA GLY A 61 19.55 14.70 15.68
C GLY A 61 18.37 14.03 14.98
N VAL A 62 17.74 13.00 15.53
CA VAL A 62 16.46 12.44 15.06
C VAL A 62 15.33 13.10 15.85
N ARG A 63 14.33 13.60 15.16
CA ARG A 63 13.11 14.10 15.78
C ARG A 63 12.15 12.91 16.01
N MET A 64 11.84 12.62 17.26
CA MET A 64 10.84 11.62 17.62
C MET A 64 9.57 12.33 18.11
N LEU A 65 8.42 11.94 17.60
CA LEU A 65 7.12 12.56 17.91
C LEU A 65 6.04 11.50 18.06
N LEU A 66 5.25 11.59 19.11
CA LEU A 66 4.01 10.85 19.28
C LEU A 66 2.83 11.83 19.25
N ILE A 67 1.90 11.61 18.35
CA ILE A 67 0.66 12.39 18.22
C ILE A 67 -0.57 11.48 18.30
N SER A 68 -1.73 12.08 18.56
CA SER A 68 -3.02 11.40 18.49
C SER A 68 -3.80 11.86 17.27
N GLU A 69 -4.49 10.92 16.61
CA GLU A 69 -5.46 11.23 15.55
C GLU A 69 -6.83 10.63 15.94
N PRO A 70 -7.81 11.48 16.28
CA PRO A 70 -9.11 11.01 16.75
C PRO A 70 -10.01 10.45 15.66
N THR A 71 -9.76 10.77 14.38
CA THR A 71 -10.53 10.21 13.27
C THR A 71 -10.08 8.76 13.03
N PRO A 72 -10.98 7.77 13.20
CA PRO A 72 -10.59 6.37 13.02
C PRO A 72 -10.13 6.06 11.61
N GLY A 73 -9.10 5.21 11.49
CA GLY A 73 -8.65 4.64 10.22
C GLY A 73 -7.19 4.93 9.87
N ALA A 74 -6.53 3.93 9.29
CA ALA A 74 -5.11 4.00 8.96
C ALA A 74 -4.76 5.18 8.03
N CYS A 75 -5.64 5.55 7.10
CA CYS A 75 -5.44 6.71 6.23
C CYS A 75 -5.46 8.03 7.00
N ALA A 76 -6.36 8.18 7.97
CA ALA A 76 -6.42 9.37 8.82
C ALA A 76 -5.12 9.49 9.63
N ALA A 77 -4.69 8.41 10.27
CA ALA A 77 -3.44 8.35 11.02
C ALA A 77 -2.21 8.69 10.15
N ARG A 78 -2.10 8.08 8.94
CA ARG A 78 -1.00 8.38 8.03
C ARG A 78 -1.01 9.84 7.56
N ASN A 79 -2.19 10.42 7.32
CA ASN A 79 -2.31 11.83 6.94
C ASN A 79 -1.97 12.77 8.10
N ALA A 80 -2.34 12.44 9.33
CA ALA A 80 -1.92 13.19 10.51
C ALA A 80 -0.41 13.20 10.65
N GLY A 81 0.23 12.03 10.53
CA GLY A 81 1.69 11.94 10.50
C GLY A 81 2.32 12.71 9.34
N LEU A 82 1.76 12.65 8.13
CA LEU A 82 2.24 13.39 6.96
C LEU A 82 2.22 14.92 7.18
N LYS A 83 1.27 15.45 7.93
CA LYS A 83 1.22 16.89 8.26
C LYS A 83 2.44 17.31 9.10
N GLU A 84 2.88 16.45 10.00
CA GLU A 84 4.02 16.68 10.90
C GLU A 84 5.38 16.49 10.23
N VAL A 85 5.46 15.80 9.08
CA VAL A 85 6.72 15.55 8.37
C VAL A 85 7.34 16.86 7.90
N THR A 86 8.62 17.09 8.22
CA THR A 86 9.40 18.25 7.77
C THR A 86 10.48 17.89 6.77
N THR A 87 10.77 16.60 6.61
CA THR A 87 11.78 16.09 5.68
C THR A 87 11.33 16.05 4.23
N GLU A 88 12.31 15.91 3.34
CA GLU A 88 12.08 15.84 1.89
C GLU A 88 11.31 14.59 1.46
N TYR A 89 11.53 13.46 2.16
CA TYR A 89 10.87 12.18 1.88
C TYR A 89 10.18 11.63 3.11
N VAL A 90 9.13 10.86 2.88
CA VAL A 90 8.40 10.11 3.90
C VAL A 90 8.24 8.64 3.48
N HIS A 91 8.48 7.75 4.42
CA HIS A 91 8.12 6.34 4.38
C HIS A 91 7.05 6.04 5.43
N PHE A 92 6.09 5.20 5.10
CA PHE A 92 5.06 4.73 6.04
C PHE A 92 5.35 3.28 6.40
N LEU A 93 5.47 3.00 7.68
CA LEU A 93 5.70 1.66 8.21
C LEU A 93 4.49 1.23 9.04
N ASP A 94 3.87 0.12 8.69
CA ASP A 94 2.79 -0.43 9.51
C ASP A 94 3.36 -0.94 10.85
N SER A 95 2.60 -0.76 11.93
CA SER A 95 3.05 -1.03 13.31
C SER A 95 3.29 -2.51 13.64
N ASP A 96 2.98 -3.40 12.70
CA ASP A 96 3.23 -4.84 12.79
C ASP A 96 4.34 -5.35 11.86
N ASP A 97 4.97 -4.46 11.06
CA ASP A 97 6.05 -4.78 10.13
C ASP A 97 7.42 -4.26 10.62
N CYS A 98 8.50 -4.60 9.91
CA CYS A 98 9.86 -4.17 10.26
C CYS A 98 10.63 -3.68 9.04
N MET A 99 11.32 -2.56 9.19
CA MET A 99 12.37 -2.15 8.27
C MET A 99 13.60 -3.04 8.47
N LEU A 100 14.25 -3.45 7.37
CA LEU A 100 15.58 -4.06 7.47
C LEU A 100 16.64 -2.97 7.69
N PRO A 101 17.80 -3.29 8.29
CA PRO A 101 18.76 -2.29 8.79
C PRO A 101 19.26 -1.27 7.76
N GLU A 102 19.28 -1.65 6.48
CA GLU A 102 19.85 -0.83 5.40
C GLU A 102 18.83 0.06 4.68
N LEU A 103 17.54 0.03 5.05
CA LEU A 103 16.49 0.72 4.27
C LEU A 103 16.80 2.21 4.09
N VAL A 104 17.05 2.93 5.18
CA VAL A 104 17.29 4.39 5.10
C VAL A 104 18.58 4.70 4.34
N ALA A 105 19.63 3.88 4.51
CA ALA A 105 20.89 4.02 3.80
C ALA A 105 20.69 3.87 2.28
N ARG A 106 20.08 2.77 1.85
CA ARG A 106 19.84 2.45 0.44
C ARG A 106 18.88 3.42 -0.24
N ALA A 107 17.80 3.80 0.45
CA ALA A 107 16.88 4.80 -0.08
C ALA A 107 17.56 6.18 -0.22
N THR A 108 18.40 6.59 0.75
CA THR A 108 19.16 7.84 0.67
C THR A 108 20.16 7.83 -0.48
N GLU A 109 20.83 6.72 -0.72
CA GLU A 109 21.72 6.53 -1.87
C GLU A 109 20.96 6.66 -3.20
N ALA A 110 19.85 5.94 -3.34
CA ALA A 110 19.00 6.00 -4.54
C ALA A 110 18.44 7.41 -4.80
N ILE A 111 18.07 8.17 -3.75
CA ILE A 111 17.64 9.57 -3.86
C ILE A 111 18.75 10.42 -4.47
N ARG A 112 19.99 10.25 -4.02
CA ARG A 112 21.15 11.00 -4.51
C ARG A 112 21.47 10.67 -5.96
N GLU A 113 21.51 9.38 -6.31
CA GLU A 113 21.89 8.89 -7.63
C GLU A 113 20.85 9.21 -8.71
N THR A 114 19.58 9.28 -8.35
CA THR A 114 18.48 9.61 -9.28
C THR A 114 18.11 11.10 -9.27
N TYR A 115 18.90 11.95 -8.64
CA TYR A 115 18.67 13.41 -8.57
C TYR A 115 17.27 13.77 -8.04
N SER A 116 16.95 13.34 -6.82
CA SER A 116 15.68 13.59 -6.13
C SER A 116 14.45 13.08 -6.90
N PRO A 117 14.26 11.75 -7.01
CA PRO A 117 13.09 11.15 -7.63
C PRO A 117 11.81 11.47 -6.84
N ASP A 118 10.64 11.30 -7.46
CA ASP A 118 9.36 11.48 -6.75
C ASP A 118 9.04 10.25 -5.85
N LEU A 119 9.49 9.07 -6.28
CA LEU A 119 9.34 7.79 -5.54
C LEU A 119 10.68 7.05 -5.51
N VAL A 120 10.95 6.43 -4.38
CA VAL A 120 12.00 5.41 -4.22
C VAL A 120 11.31 4.13 -3.81
N CYS A 121 11.47 3.07 -4.58
CA CYS A 121 10.79 1.79 -4.38
C CYS A 121 11.78 0.67 -4.11
N TRP A 122 11.34 -0.34 -3.37
CA TRP A 122 12.13 -1.53 -3.04
C TRP A 122 11.23 -2.76 -2.90
N TRP A 123 11.82 -3.89 -2.54
CA TRP A 123 11.08 -5.11 -2.26
C TRP A 123 10.71 -5.23 -0.78
N ALA A 124 9.57 -5.83 -0.54
CA ALA A 124 9.22 -6.39 0.75
C ALA A 124 9.20 -7.92 0.66
N ALA A 125 9.38 -8.59 1.80
CA ALA A 125 9.26 -10.03 1.91
C ALA A 125 8.38 -10.41 3.10
N TYR A 126 7.61 -11.48 2.94
CA TYR A 126 6.85 -12.05 4.05
C TYR A 126 7.78 -12.84 4.96
N ALA A 127 7.75 -12.52 6.25
CA ALA A 127 8.43 -13.31 7.27
C ALA A 127 7.68 -14.64 7.48
N THR A 128 8.41 -15.73 7.39
CA THR A 128 7.91 -17.09 7.57
C THR A 128 8.86 -17.85 8.50
N PRO A 129 8.45 -18.98 9.09
CA PRO A 129 9.36 -19.82 9.89
C PRO A 129 10.62 -20.27 9.14
N SER A 130 10.56 -20.34 7.80
CA SER A 130 11.68 -20.73 6.95
C SER A 130 12.54 -19.54 6.46
N GLY A 131 12.24 -18.31 6.89
CA GLY A 131 12.94 -17.09 6.49
C GLY A 131 12.07 -16.11 5.71
N LEU A 132 12.71 -15.20 4.97
CA LEU A 132 12.02 -14.16 4.21
C LEU A 132 11.66 -14.65 2.80
N ASN A 133 10.36 -14.70 2.49
CA ASN A 133 9.86 -15.01 1.16
C ASN A 133 9.57 -13.74 0.37
N LYS A 134 10.38 -13.46 -0.68
CA LYS A 134 10.25 -12.27 -1.53
C LYS A 134 8.87 -12.21 -2.17
N LYS A 135 8.17 -11.10 -1.97
CA LYS A 135 6.97 -10.76 -2.72
C LYS A 135 7.39 -10.40 -4.15
N ARG A 136 7.27 -11.36 -5.08
CA ARG A 136 7.61 -11.13 -6.49
C ARG A 136 6.56 -10.25 -7.15
N VAL A 137 6.99 -9.13 -7.73
CA VAL A 137 6.18 -8.25 -8.56
C VAL A 137 6.99 -7.88 -9.80
N SER A 138 6.40 -7.95 -10.98
CA SER A 138 7.08 -7.63 -12.24
C SER A 138 7.49 -6.15 -12.29
N HIS A 139 8.67 -5.84 -12.85
CA HIS A 139 9.24 -4.50 -12.94
C HIS A 139 8.88 -3.73 -14.21
N ASN A 140 8.52 -4.45 -15.28
CA ASN A 140 8.57 -3.89 -16.63
C ASN A 140 7.51 -2.80 -16.91
N ASP A 141 6.41 -2.76 -16.12
CA ASP A 141 5.40 -1.72 -16.19
C ASP A 141 4.86 -1.45 -14.78
N MET A 142 5.27 -0.33 -14.20
CA MET A 142 4.86 0.05 -12.84
C MET A 142 3.35 0.23 -12.72
N PHE A 143 2.71 0.78 -13.75
CA PHE A 143 1.27 1.03 -13.72
C PHE A 143 0.48 -0.29 -13.77
N LYS A 144 0.83 -1.19 -14.68
CA LYS A 144 0.26 -2.54 -14.74
C LYS A 144 0.50 -3.30 -13.44
N GLY A 145 1.74 -3.27 -12.94
CA GLY A 145 2.10 -3.89 -11.67
C GLY A 145 1.29 -3.34 -10.50
N GLN A 146 0.96 -2.04 -10.51
CA GLN A 146 0.11 -1.44 -9.49
C GLN A 146 -1.33 -1.92 -9.59
N ILE A 147 -1.92 -1.86 -10.79
CA ILE A 147 -3.33 -2.25 -10.98
C ILE A 147 -3.55 -3.73 -10.65
N TYR A 148 -2.71 -4.62 -11.16
CA TYR A 148 -2.91 -6.06 -11.02
C TYR A 148 -2.39 -6.65 -9.72
N GLN A 149 -1.29 -6.10 -9.15
CA GLN A 149 -0.52 -6.74 -8.10
C GLN A 149 -0.27 -5.86 -6.87
N SER A 150 -0.79 -4.62 -6.80
CA SER A 150 -0.56 -3.67 -5.71
C SER A 150 0.94 -3.48 -5.43
N ARG A 151 1.69 -3.05 -6.45
CA ARG A 151 3.14 -2.95 -6.39
C ARG A 151 3.63 -1.93 -5.37
N LEU A 152 2.97 -0.77 -5.31
CA LEU A 152 3.17 0.24 -4.30
C LEU A 152 2.26 -0.07 -3.10
N SER A 153 2.61 -1.10 -2.32
CA SER A 153 2.02 -1.30 -1.00
C SER A 153 2.70 -0.37 0.01
N THR A 154 2.05 -0.06 1.11
CA THR A 154 2.50 0.90 2.13
C THR A 154 3.99 0.75 2.47
N GLN A 155 4.48 -0.48 2.57
CA GLN A 155 5.83 -0.82 3.03
C GLN A 155 6.89 -0.76 1.92
N THR A 156 6.54 -0.59 0.65
CA THR A 156 7.45 -0.83 -0.48
C THR A 156 8.02 0.43 -1.11
N PHE A 157 7.76 1.60 -0.54
CA PHE A 157 8.27 2.86 -1.11
C PHE A 157 8.46 3.97 -0.07
N ALA A 158 9.34 4.90 -0.39
CA ALA A 158 9.33 6.26 0.15
C ALA A 158 8.91 7.23 -0.97
N VAL A 159 8.24 8.29 -0.59
CA VAL A 159 7.71 9.29 -1.52
C VAL A 159 8.19 10.68 -1.13
N ARG A 160 8.48 11.53 -2.13
CA ARG A 160 8.79 12.93 -1.86
C ARG A 160 7.58 13.60 -1.21
N THR A 161 7.79 14.20 -0.06
CA THR A 161 6.73 14.68 0.84
C THR A 161 5.81 15.69 0.15
N ASP A 162 6.36 16.64 -0.59
CA ASP A 162 5.59 17.62 -1.34
C ASP A 162 4.81 17.01 -2.51
N PHE A 163 5.37 15.97 -3.17
CA PHE A 163 4.67 15.24 -4.24
C PHE A 163 3.45 14.50 -3.69
N LEU A 164 3.58 13.82 -2.56
CA LEU A 164 2.46 13.16 -1.89
C LEU A 164 1.39 14.17 -1.42
N ARG A 165 1.81 15.29 -0.84
CA ARG A 165 0.89 16.36 -0.43
C ARG A 165 0.11 16.93 -1.61
N ARG A 166 0.76 17.21 -2.74
CA ARG A 166 0.09 17.66 -3.97
C ARG A 166 -0.80 16.58 -4.59
N ALA A 167 -0.52 15.32 -4.34
CA ALA A 167 -1.39 14.22 -4.73
C ALA A 167 -2.63 14.06 -3.81
N GLY A 168 -2.73 14.82 -2.71
CA GLY A 168 -3.84 14.78 -1.76
C GLY A 168 -3.66 13.79 -0.60
N GLY A 169 -2.45 13.22 -0.41
CA GLY A 169 -2.20 12.26 0.68
C GLY A 169 -2.96 10.95 0.53
N TRP A 170 -3.27 10.30 1.62
CA TRP A 170 -4.07 9.07 1.67
C TRP A 170 -5.56 9.40 1.59
N ASN A 171 -6.32 8.62 0.82
CA ASN A 171 -7.76 8.81 0.72
C ASN A 171 -8.46 8.21 1.96
N SER A 172 -8.88 9.07 2.89
CA SER A 172 -9.49 8.65 4.17
C SER A 172 -10.89 8.06 4.01
N SER A 173 -11.52 8.16 2.84
CA SER A 173 -12.81 7.51 2.57
C SER A 173 -12.65 6.02 2.24
N LEU A 174 -11.41 5.51 2.08
CA LEU A 174 -11.13 4.14 1.69
C LEU A 174 -10.65 3.31 2.88
N PRO A 175 -11.48 2.43 3.44
CA PRO A 175 -11.09 1.56 4.55
C PRO A 175 -10.20 0.38 4.12
N GLY A 176 -10.19 0.04 2.84
CA GLY A 176 -9.36 -1.02 2.27
C GLY A 176 -8.83 -0.67 0.88
N TRP A 177 -7.77 -1.34 0.42
CA TRP A 177 -7.07 -1.07 -0.83
C TRP A 177 -6.66 0.40 -1.03
N ASN A 178 -6.45 1.10 0.08
CA ASN A 178 -6.08 2.52 0.07
C ASN A 178 -4.67 2.76 -0.49
N ASP A 179 -3.73 1.85 -0.27
CA ASP A 179 -2.40 1.85 -0.87
C ASP A 179 -2.45 1.55 -2.38
N TRP A 180 -3.37 0.66 -2.79
CA TRP A 180 -3.58 0.36 -4.20
C TRP A 180 -4.12 1.58 -4.96
N GLU A 181 -5.13 2.27 -4.43
CA GLU A 181 -5.65 3.52 -5.01
C GLU A 181 -4.58 4.62 -5.03
N LEU A 182 -3.89 4.82 -3.90
CA LEU A 182 -2.82 5.81 -3.79
C LEU A 182 -1.74 5.56 -4.85
N GLY A 183 -1.31 4.31 -5.01
CA GLY A 183 -0.31 3.95 -6.01
C GLY A 183 -0.75 4.29 -7.44
N ILE A 184 -2.01 4.06 -7.81
CA ILE A 184 -2.58 4.46 -9.11
C ILE A 184 -2.55 5.98 -9.25
N ARG A 185 -2.95 6.72 -8.23
CA ARG A 185 -2.99 8.19 -8.21
C ARG A 185 -1.59 8.80 -8.27
N LEU A 186 -0.60 8.22 -7.63
CA LEU A 186 0.79 8.66 -7.75
C LEU A 186 1.35 8.38 -9.14
N LEU A 187 1.16 7.17 -9.68
CA LEU A 187 1.67 6.78 -10.98
C LEU A 187 1.01 7.53 -12.15
N SER A 188 -0.28 7.91 -12.01
CA SER A 188 -0.97 8.73 -13.01
C SER A 188 -0.32 10.10 -13.24
N ARG A 189 0.47 10.57 -12.27
CA ARG A 189 1.24 11.82 -12.34
C ARG A 189 2.61 11.68 -13.01
N LYS A 190 2.93 10.49 -13.55
CA LYS A 190 4.19 10.16 -14.23
C LYS A 190 5.44 10.51 -13.38
N PRO A 191 5.54 9.98 -12.16
CA PRO A 191 6.65 10.29 -11.25
C PRO A 191 7.98 9.80 -11.81
N ARG A 192 9.08 10.47 -11.44
CA ARG A 192 10.42 9.88 -11.53
C ARG A 192 10.57 8.86 -10.42
N ILE A 193 10.98 7.64 -10.77
CA ILE A 193 11.08 6.52 -9.84
C ILE A 193 12.52 6.02 -9.80
N ALA A 194 13.10 5.94 -8.61
CA ALA A 194 14.28 5.15 -8.34
C ALA A 194 13.84 3.78 -7.82
N PHE A 195 14.57 2.74 -8.19
CA PHE A 195 14.30 1.40 -7.72
C PHE A 195 15.55 0.76 -7.10
N VAL A 196 15.41 0.30 -5.85
CA VAL A 196 16.43 -0.46 -5.13
C VAL A 196 16.04 -1.94 -5.21
N ASP A 197 16.84 -2.74 -5.93
CA ASP A 197 16.55 -4.18 -6.13
C ASP A 197 16.95 -5.02 -4.91
N GLU A 198 16.53 -4.58 -3.72
CA GLU A 198 16.80 -5.24 -2.45
C GLU A 198 15.51 -5.42 -1.65
N ILE A 199 15.46 -6.45 -0.80
CA ILE A 199 14.40 -6.59 0.21
C ILE A 199 14.78 -5.68 1.37
N LEU A 200 13.96 -4.67 1.65
CA LEU A 200 14.23 -3.69 2.69
C LEU A 200 13.15 -3.62 3.79
N VAL A 201 12.07 -4.39 3.63
CA VAL A 201 11.01 -4.52 4.65
C VAL A 201 10.60 -5.98 4.81
N ALA A 202 10.46 -6.41 6.06
CA ALA A 202 9.86 -7.68 6.45
C ALA A 202 8.40 -7.46 6.87
N ILE A 203 7.47 -8.12 6.18
CA ILE A 203 6.04 -8.12 6.47
C ILE A 203 5.73 -9.34 7.35
N TYR A 204 5.11 -9.11 8.50
CA TYR A 204 4.72 -10.17 9.43
C TYR A 204 3.22 -10.42 9.33
N PRO A 205 2.79 -11.53 8.69
CA PRO A 205 1.38 -11.85 8.57
C PRO A 205 0.69 -11.94 9.93
N GLN A 206 -0.40 -11.20 10.11
CA GLN A 206 -1.20 -11.21 11.31
C GLN A 206 -2.49 -12.03 11.08
N ARG A 207 -2.98 -12.73 12.14
CA ARG A 207 -4.25 -13.46 12.08
C ARG A 207 -5.44 -12.51 11.90
N VAL A 208 -5.35 -11.33 12.50
CA VAL A 208 -6.35 -10.26 12.37
C VAL A 208 -5.70 -9.10 11.59
N SER A 209 -5.96 -9.03 10.30
CA SER A 209 -5.50 -7.94 9.44
C SER A 209 -6.66 -7.39 8.60
N ILE A 210 -6.56 -6.16 8.14
CA ILE A 210 -7.59 -5.53 7.29
C ILE A 210 -7.87 -6.37 6.04
N THR A 211 -6.84 -7.01 5.49
CA THR A 211 -6.90 -7.84 4.28
C THR A 211 -6.97 -9.34 4.55
N GLY A 212 -6.86 -9.77 5.80
CA GLY A 212 -6.89 -11.18 6.23
C GLY A 212 -8.28 -11.70 6.55
N GLU A 213 -9.29 -10.84 6.63
CA GLU A 213 -10.69 -11.21 6.79
C GLU A 213 -11.34 -11.58 5.45
N ASN A 214 -12.51 -12.24 5.53
CA ASN A 214 -13.30 -12.53 4.36
C ASN A 214 -13.68 -11.24 3.63
N TYR A 215 -13.62 -11.26 2.30
CA TYR A 215 -13.91 -10.07 1.48
C TYR A 215 -15.35 -9.58 1.66
N HIS A 216 -16.30 -10.49 1.86
CA HIS A 216 -17.70 -10.14 2.05
C HIS A 216 -18.00 -9.38 3.35
N SER A 217 -17.17 -9.50 4.38
CA SER A 217 -17.35 -8.77 5.65
C SER A 217 -17.24 -7.25 5.48
N LYS A 218 -16.57 -6.82 4.40
CA LYS A 218 -16.37 -5.42 4.01
C LYS A 218 -16.90 -5.13 2.61
N ALA A 219 -17.97 -5.85 2.20
CA ALA A 219 -18.62 -5.61 0.92
C ALA A 219 -19.02 -4.15 0.75
N GLY A 220 -18.88 -3.61 -0.46
CA GLY A 220 -19.05 -2.20 -0.77
C GLY A 220 -17.80 -1.34 -0.52
N GLN A 221 -16.97 -1.68 0.48
CA GLN A 221 -15.75 -0.90 0.78
C GLN A 221 -14.63 -1.12 -0.26
N TRP A 222 -14.54 -2.33 -0.79
CA TRP A 222 -13.58 -2.67 -1.86
C TRP A 222 -13.97 -2.02 -3.18
N GLU A 223 -15.28 -1.97 -3.47
CA GLU A 223 -15.83 -1.32 -4.65
C GLU A 223 -15.54 0.18 -4.65
N LEU A 224 -15.60 0.85 -3.48
CA LEU A 224 -15.23 2.26 -3.36
C LEU A 224 -13.79 2.52 -3.82
N ALA A 225 -12.85 1.63 -3.49
CA ALA A 225 -11.47 1.79 -3.93
C ALA A 225 -11.34 1.63 -5.46
N ILE A 226 -12.09 0.69 -6.06
CA ILE A 226 -12.11 0.49 -7.51
C ILE A 226 -12.70 1.73 -8.21
N ASP A 227 -13.81 2.26 -7.70
CA ASP A 227 -14.47 3.43 -8.26
C ASP A 227 -13.61 4.70 -8.12
N ALA A 228 -12.93 4.86 -6.97
CA ALA A 228 -11.95 5.93 -6.78
C ALA A 228 -10.79 5.83 -7.77
N ALA A 229 -10.22 4.64 -7.96
CA ALA A 229 -9.15 4.41 -8.94
C ALA A 229 -9.59 4.70 -10.38
N GLU A 230 -10.83 4.36 -10.77
CA GLU A 230 -11.38 4.73 -12.07
C GLU A 230 -11.52 6.23 -12.25
N SER A 231 -11.94 6.93 -11.20
CA SER A 231 -12.03 8.40 -11.23
C SER A 231 -10.66 9.04 -11.44
N VAL A 232 -9.60 8.47 -10.83
CA VAL A 232 -8.22 8.94 -10.99
C VAL A 232 -7.75 8.88 -12.45
N VAL A 233 -8.11 7.82 -13.19
CA VAL A 233 -7.64 7.64 -14.57
C VAL A 233 -8.55 8.30 -15.61
N THR A 234 -9.67 8.89 -15.20
CA THR A 234 -10.56 9.64 -16.09
C THR A 234 -9.85 10.88 -16.64
N GLY A 235 -9.94 11.09 -17.95
CA GLY A 235 -9.26 12.18 -18.66
C GLY A 235 -7.79 11.91 -19.01
N LEU A 236 -7.22 10.77 -18.61
CA LEU A 236 -5.87 10.39 -19.03
C LEU A 236 -5.85 9.90 -20.50
N PRO A 237 -4.71 10.03 -21.21
CA PRO A 237 -4.59 9.60 -22.61
C PRO A 237 -5.00 8.14 -22.88
N GLU A 238 -4.77 7.26 -21.91
CA GLU A 238 -5.11 5.84 -22.01
C GLU A 238 -6.32 5.45 -21.16
N GLU A 239 -7.24 6.37 -20.90
CA GLU A 239 -8.37 6.21 -20.00
C GLU A 239 -9.13 4.89 -20.22
N LYS A 240 -9.51 4.60 -21.47
CA LYS A 240 -10.28 3.39 -21.79
C LYS A 240 -9.52 2.11 -21.43
N ARG A 241 -8.23 2.06 -21.76
CA ARG A 241 -7.35 0.93 -21.44
C ARG A 241 -7.18 0.77 -19.93
N LEU A 242 -6.90 1.85 -19.24
CA LEU A 242 -6.70 1.85 -17.78
C LEU A 242 -7.96 1.45 -17.03
N LYS A 243 -9.12 1.97 -17.43
CA LYS A 243 -10.41 1.54 -16.87
C LYS A 243 -10.71 0.07 -17.13
N GLY A 244 -10.36 -0.46 -18.30
CA GLY A 244 -10.47 -1.89 -18.59
C GLY A 244 -9.60 -2.73 -17.65
N MET A 245 -8.36 -2.31 -17.40
CA MET A 245 -7.46 -2.97 -16.46
C MET A 245 -7.96 -2.89 -15.02
N ILE A 246 -8.45 -1.73 -14.58
CA ILE A 246 -9.04 -1.55 -13.25
C ILE A 246 -10.27 -2.45 -13.09
N ASN A 247 -11.10 -2.54 -14.14
CA ASN A 247 -12.29 -3.36 -14.15
C ASN A 247 -12.00 -4.87 -13.99
N TYR A 248 -10.82 -5.35 -14.40
CA TYR A 248 -10.35 -6.70 -14.07
C TYR A 248 -10.39 -6.95 -12.54
N ARG A 249 -10.07 -5.94 -11.72
CA ARG A 249 -10.14 -6.05 -10.26
C ARG A 249 -11.56 -6.29 -9.74
N ARG A 250 -12.59 -5.71 -10.41
CA ARG A 250 -14.00 -6.03 -10.11
C ARG A 250 -14.33 -7.49 -10.36
N VAL A 251 -13.85 -8.04 -11.47
CA VAL A 251 -14.03 -9.46 -11.78
C VAL A 251 -13.39 -10.36 -10.74
N ASN A 252 -12.17 -10.03 -10.29
CA ASN A 252 -11.51 -10.76 -9.23
C ASN A 252 -12.28 -10.66 -7.91
N LEU A 253 -12.74 -9.49 -7.52
CA LEU A 253 -13.53 -9.30 -6.31
C LEU A 253 -14.84 -10.09 -6.36
N ALA A 254 -15.53 -10.07 -7.49
CA ALA A 254 -16.72 -10.89 -7.69
C ALA A 254 -16.43 -12.40 -7.55
N ALA A 255 -15.28 -12.85 -8.08
CA ALA A 255 -14.87 -14.24 -7.94
C ALA A 255 -14.54 -14.62 -6.50
N LEU A 256 -13.95 -13.72 -5.72
CA LEU A 256 -13.68 -13.90 -4.29
C LEU A 256 -14.97 -13.98 -3.49
N TYR A 257 -15.94 -13.11 -3.74
CA TYR A 257 -17.28 -13.23 -3.12
C TYR A 257 -17.94 -14.58 -3.41
N LYS A 258 -17.81 -15.09 -4.65
CA LYS A 258 -18.31 -16.42 -4.98
C LYS A 258 -17.59 -17.53 -4.23
N GLN A 259 -16.27 -17.47 -4.08
CA GLN A 259 -15.51 -18.43 -3.26
C GLN A 259 -16.00 -18.47 -1.79
N GLU A 260 -16.44 -17.33 -1.28
CA GLU A 260 -16.99 -17.18 0.07
C GLU A 260 -18.49 -17.51 0.17
N GLY A 261 -19.11 -18.07 -0.91
CA GLY A 261 -20.52 -18.44 -0.97
C GLY A 261 -21.49 -17.25 -1.08
N ARG A 262 -20.99 -16.04 -1.40
CA ARG A 262 -21.77 -14.82 -1.49
C ARG A 262 -22.11 -14.48 -2.95
N GLU A 263 -22.94 -15.33 -3.57
CA GLU A 263 -23.42 -15.10 -4.95
C GLU A 263 -24.30 -13.86 -5.06
N ASP A 264 -24.96 -13.45 -3.99
CA ASP A 264 -25.73 -12.21 -3.89
C ASP A 264 -24.88 -10.96 -4.12
N LEU A 265 -23.61 -10.97 -3.74
CA LEU A 265 -22.63 -9.90 -3.99
C LEU A 265 -21.87 -10.12 -5.32
N ALA A 266 -21.53 -11.36 -5.61
CA ALA A 266 -20.73 -11.71 -6.79
C ALA A 266 -21.45 -11.39 -8.11
N THR A 267 -22.73 -11.74 -8.22
CA THR A 267 -23.51 -11.63 -9.46
C THR A 267 -23.67 -10.18 -9.94
N PRO A 268 -24.13 -9.22 -9.11
CA PRO A 268 -24.27 -7.83 -9.55
C PRO A 268 -22.93 -7.18 -9.86
N LEU A 269 -21.89 -7.50 -9.11
CA LEU A 269 -20.56 -6.96 -9.36
C LEU A 269 -19.94 -7.47 -10.66
N LEU A 270 -20.08 -8.78 -10.95
CA LEU A 270 -19.68 -9.35 -12.23
C LEU A 270 -20.46 -8.73 -13.40
N LYS A 271 -21.77 -8.56 -13.25
CA LYS A 271 -22.61 -7.90 -14.29
C LYS A 271 -22.08 -6.50 -14.57
N ARG A 272 -21.87 -5.68 -13.53
CA ARG A 272 -21.30 -4.33 -13.67
C ARG A 272 -19.94 -4.37 -14.39
N ALA A 273 -19.09 -5.36 -14.08
CA ALA A 273 -17.79 -5.51 -14.71
C ALA A 273 -17.90 -5.86 -16.20
N LEU A 274 -18.81 -6.76 -16.57
CA LEU A 274 -19.01 -7.19 -17.97
C LEU A 274 -19.70 -6.13 -18.85
N GLU A 275 -20.56 -5.31 -18.25
CA GLU A 275 -21.26 -4.22 -18.94
C GLU A 275 -20.47 -2.92 -19.00
N HIS A 276 -19.27 -2.88 -18.42
CA HIS A 276 -18.45 -1.68 -18.34
C HIS A 276 -18.09 -1.15 -19.75
N PRO A 277 -18.25 0.18 -20.03
CA PRO A 277 -18.04 0.76 -21.37
C PRO A 277 -16.62 0.58 -21.93
N ALA A 278 -15.63 0.49 -21.05
CA ALA A 278 -14.24 0.26 -21.45
C ALA A 278 -13.95 -1.18 -21.91
N VAL A 279 -14.90 -2.11 -21.77
CA VAL A 279 -14.72 -3.53 -22.05
C VAL A 279 -15.39 -3.92 -23.37
N SER A 280 -14.61 -4.40 -24.35
CA SER A 280 -15.10 -4.89 -25.61
C SER A 280 -15.84 -6.23 -25.46
N LEU A 281 -16.63 -6.63 -26.46
CA LEU A 281 -17.31 -7.94 -26.49
C LEU A 281 -16.30 -9.09 -26.36
N PHE A 282 -15.15 -8.99 -27.02
CA PHE A 282 -14.07 -9.97 -26.94
C PHE A 282 -13.51 -10.07 -25.49
N GLN A 283 -13.21 -8.94 -24.88
CA GLN A 283 -12.75 -8.91 -23.50
C GLN A 283 -13.77 -9.46 -22.50
N ARG A 284 -15.08 -9.26 -22.74
CA ARG A 284 -16.16 -9.84 -21.91
C ARG A 284 -16.09 -11.37 -21.84
N PHE A 285 -15.80 -12.01 -22.98
CA PHE A 285 -15.64 -13.46 -23.02
C PHE A 285 -14.51 -13.93 -22.09
N PHE A 286 -13.35 -13.29 -22.17
CA PHE A 286 -12.20 -13.64 -21.32
C PHE A 286 -12.42 -13.29 -19.85
N LEU A 287 -13.07 -12.18 -19.55
CA LEU A 287 -13.40 -11.84 -18.15
C LEU A 287 -14.33 -12.89 -17.53
N LYS A 288 -15.26 -13.47 -18.29
CA LYS A 288 -16.07 -14.60 -17.82
C LYS A 288 -15.23 -15.84 -17.54
N LEU A 289 -14.26 -16.17 -18.41
CA LEU A 289 -13.34 -17.30 -18.17
C LEU A 289 -12.48 -17.07 -16.94
N ILE A 290 -11.93 -15.85 -16.77
CA ILE A 290 -11.15 -15.44 -15.62
C ILE A 290 -11.99 -15.54 -14.34
N TYR A 291 -13.23 -15.07 -14.35
CA TYR A 291 -14.15 -15.22 -13.24
C TYR A 291 -14.34 -16.69 -12.85
N GLN A 292 -14.60 -17.55 -13.80
CA GLN A 292 -14.78 -18.99 -13.57
C GLN A 292 -13.50 -19.65 -13.04
N TYR A 293 -12.34 -19.27 -13.57
CA TYR A 293 -11.04 -19.78 -13.13
C TYR A 293 -10.73 -19.31 -11.69
N THR A 294 -10.87 -18.00 -11.44
CA THR A 294 -10.58 -17.42 -10.13
C THR A 294 -11.56 -17.90 -9.06
N SER A 295 -12.87 -18.03 -9.40
CA SER A 295 -13.88 -18.53 -8.44
C SER A 295 -13.66 -19.98 -8.00
N ARG A 296 -12.79 -20.74 -8.69
CA ARG A 296 -12.36 -22.10 -8.31
C ARG A 296 -10.95 -22.13 -7.64
N GLY A 297 -10.44 -20.97 -7.22
CA GLY A 297 -9.13 -20.87 -6.56
C GLY A 297 -7.96 -20.59 -7.51
N GLY A 298 -8.20 -20.38 -8.81
CA GLY A 298 -7.15 -20.03 -9.77
C GLY A 298 -6.54 -18.66 -9.47
N ARG A 299 -5.22 -18.53 -9.71
CA ARG A 299 -4.46 -17.29 -9.53
C ARG A 299 -3.76 -16.88 -10.82
N GLY A 300 -3.48 -15.58 -10.97
CA GLY A 300 -2.71 -15.07 -12.12
C GLY A 300 -3.53 -14.84 -13.39
N GLY A 301 -4.85 -14.78 -13.31
CA GLY A 301 -5.74 -14.51 -14.46
C GLY A 301 -5.44 -13.20 -15.19
N TYR A 302 -4.74 -12.24 -14.54
CA TYR A 302 -4.31 -10.99 -15.17
C TYR A 302 -3.31 -11.22 -16.33
N LEU A 303 -2.53 -12.29 -16.31
CA LEU A 303 -1.60 -12.62 -17.40
C LEU A 303 -2.36 -12.87 -18.71
N PHE A 304 -3.50 -13.57 -18.64
CA PHE A 304 -4.35 -13.78 -19.80
C PHE A 304 -5.05 -12.48 -20.23
N TYR A 305 -5.50 -11.67 -19.26
CA TYR A 305 -6.18 -10.41 -19.58
C TYR A 305 -5.24 -9.40 -20.23
N ASP A 306 -4.00 -9.32 -19.78
CA ASP A 306 -2.99 -8.41 -20.34
C ASP A 306 -2.60 -8.77 -21.79
N MET A 307 -2.63 -10.07 -22.15
CA MET A 307 -2.40 -10.52 -23.53
C MET A 307 -3.50 -10.10 -24.50
N ILE A 308 -4.72 -9.86 -24.02
CA ILE A 308 -5.89 -9.53 -24.84
C ILE A 308 -6.22 -8.03 -24.84
N GLY A 309 -5.64 -7.28 -23.91
CA GLY A 309 -5.93 -5.86 -23.71
C GLY A 309 -5.01 -4.90 -24.46
N ASN A 310 -4.05 -5.45 -25.22
CA ASN A 310 -3.13 -4.69 -26.08
C ASN A 310 -3.65 -4.56 -27.50
#